data_492d7c368959414ff3d75853a98a3cb9
#
_entry.id   492d7c368959414ff3d75853a98a3cb9
#
_cell.length_a   1.000
_cell.length_b   1.000
_cell.length_c   1.000
_cell.angle_alpha   90.00
_cell.angle_beta   90.00
_cell.angle_gamma   90.00
#
_symmetry.space_group_name_H-M   'P 1'
#
loop_
_entity.id
_entity.type
_entity.pdbx_description
1 polymer ?
#
loop_
_entity_poly.entity_id
_entity_poly.type
_entity_poly.pdbx_seq_one_letter_code
_entity_poly.pdbx_strand_id
1 'polypeptide(L)'
;GKPVVWTMHDMWPCTGICHYARECTNYQQECHNCPYIYKGGSKKDLSYRTFRKKQKLYSNAPVHFVTCSRWLKEQAQVSRLFEGKSVINIPNAINTNLFKPQNKEEARAKCMLPQNKKLILFGSVKITDKRKGAEYLIEACKLLAEKHPEWKESLGVVVFGNQSQQLQEQIPFHVYPLPYIKNEHEVVNIYNAVDLFVIPSL
;
A
#
# COMPACT_ATOMS: atom_id res chain seq x y z
N GLY A 1 -21.42 14.72 -24.62
CA GLY A 1 -20.05 14.23 -24.40
C GLY A 1 -20.04 12.73 -24.25
N LYS A 2 -18.89 12.09 -24.37
CA LYS A 2 -18.75 10.64 -24.13
C LYS A 2 -18.82 10.36 -22.62
N PRO A 3 -19.42 9.23 -22.17
CA PRO A 3 -19.36 8.83 -20.78
C PRO A 3 -17.92 8.48 -20.39
N VAL A 4 -17.55 8.82 -19.16
CA VAL A 4 -16.22 8.57 -18.61
C VAL A 4 -16.33 7.62 -17.41
N VAL A 5 -15.55 6.54 -17.42
CA VAL A 5 -15.34 5.68 -16.26
C VAL A 5 -13.96 5.99 -15.69
N TRP A 6 -13.90 6.40 -14.43
CA TRP A 6 -12.65 6.73 -13.76
C TRP A 6 -12.36 5.74 -12.63
N THR A 7 -11.39 4.88 -12.84
CA THR A 7 -10.90 3.97 -11.80
C THR A 7 -9.91 4.70 -10.90
N MET A 8 -10.24 4.76 -9.62
CA MET A 8 -9.47 5.44 -8.58
C MET A 8 -8.56 4.44 -7.86
N HIS A 9 -7.29 4.78 -7.74
CA HIS A 9 -6.31 4.01 -6.95
C HIS A 9 -5.84 4.77 -5.69
N ASP A 10 -6.26 6.01 -5.53
CA ASP A 10 -5.97 6.88 -4.39
C ASP A 10 -7.10 7.89 -4.17
N MET A 11 -6.95 8.75 -3.17
CA MET A 11 -7.95 9.73 -2.79
C MET A 11 -7.92 11.03 -3.63
N TRP A 12 -7.00 11.18 -4.57
CA TRP A 12 -6.89 12.44 -5.32
C TRP A 12 -8.19 12.87 -6.02
N PRO A 13 -8.99 11.98 -6.65
CA PRO A 13 -10.24 12.38 -7.25
C PRO A 13 -11.26 12.92 -6.26
N CYS A 14 -11.30 12.42 -5.02
CA CYS A 14 -12.27 12.82 -4.00
C CYS A 14 -11.76 13.87 -2.99
N THR A 15 -10.54 14.40 -3.18
CA THR A 15 -9.96 15.46 -2.34
C THR A 15 -9.61 16.70 -3.16
N GLY A 16 -9.13 17.78 -2.51
CA GLY A 16 -8.57 18.92 -3.21
C GLY A 16 -7.29 18.56 -3.97
N ILE A 17 -6.27 18.08 -3.24
CA ILE A 17 -4.93 17.80 -3.78
C ILE A 17 -4.29 16.51 -3.26
N CYS A 18 -4.89 15.88 -2.23
CA CYS A 18 -4.25 14.78 -1.54
C CYS A 18 -4.45 13.45 -2.28
N HIS A 19 -3.40 12.66 -2.45
CA HIS A 19 -3.49 11.24 -2.80
C HIS A 19 -3.87 10.37 -1.60
N TYR A 20 -3.57 10.87 -0.39
CA TYR A 20 -3.93 10.27 0.89
C TYR A 20 -4.18 11.39 1.92
N ALA A 21 -5.39 11.45 2.47
CA ALA A 21 -5.80 12.57 3.32
C ALA A 21 -5.33 12.45 4.77
N ARG A 22 -4.84 11.29 5.21
CA ARG A 22 -4.45 11.03 6.62
C ARG A 22 -5.59 11.41 7.57
N GLU A 23 -5.29 12.19 8.61
CA GLU A 23 -6.26 12.67 9.62
C GLU A 23 -7.17 13.80 9.11
N CYS A 24 -6.91 14.37 7.92
CA CYS A 24 -7.67 15.50 7.41
C CYS A 24 -9.02 15.06 6.86
N THR A 25 -10.09 15.65 7.35
CA THR A 25 -11.49 15.42 6.93
C THR A 25 -12.10 16.54 6.10
N ASN A 26 -11.36 17.58 5.77
CA ASN A 26 -11.88 18.75 5.03
C ASN A 26 -12.57 18.39 3.72
N TYR A 27 -12.12 17.34 3.02
CA TYR A 27 -12.71 16.90 1.75
C TYR A 27 -14.18 16.44 1.86
N GLN A 28 -14.64 16.16 3.08
CA GLN A 28 -16.06 15.82 3.34
C GLN A 28 -16.98 17.03 3.18
N GLN A 29 -16.45 18.24 3.29
CA GLN A 29 -17.18 19.49 3.12
C GLN A 29 -16.54 20.36 2.03
N GLU A 30 -15.39 20.96 2.32
CA GLU A 30 -14.63 21.78 1.38
C GLU A 30 -13.15 21.82 1.79
N CYS A 31 -12.26 21.51 0.86
CA CYS A 31 -10.82 21.64 1.11
C CYS A 31 -10.40 23.10 1.16
N HIS A 32 -9.76 23.50 2.25
CA HIS A 32 -9.12 24.79 2.48
C HIS A 32 -8.21 24.71 3.70
N ASN A 33 -7.40 25.74 3.97
CA ASN A 33 -6.47 25.75 5.11
C ASN A 33 -5.69 24.43 5.24
N CYS A 34 -5.18 23.93 4.10
CA CYS A 34 -4.64 22.59 4.01
C CYS A 34 -3.40 22.42 4.88
N PRO A 35 -3.38 21.47 5.86
CA PRO A 35 -2.24 21.27 6.76
C PRO A 35 -1.02 20.71 6.05
N TYR A 36 -1.16 20.19 4.83
CA TYR A 36 -0.08 19.54 4.07
C TYR A 36 0.55 20.45 3.01
N ILE A 37 0.12 21.69 2.89
CA ILE A 37 0.78 22.68 2.04
C ILE A 37 1.98 23.26 2.79
N TYR A 38 3.13 23.29 2.12
CA TYR A 38 4.34 23.91 2.66
C TYR A 38 4.09 25.35 3.13
N LYS A 39 4.55 25.69 4.34
CA LYS A 39 4.29 26.94 5.05
C LYS A 39 2.83 27.19 5.49
N GLY A 40 1.98 26.12 5.48
CA GLY A 40 0.58 26.20 5.87
C GLY A 40 -0.36 26.60 4.74
N GLY A 41 -1.62 26.21 4.89
CA GLY A 41 -2.67 26.55 3.94
C GLY A 41 -3.35 27.88 4.27
N SER A 42 -4.27 28.31 3.39
CA SER A 42 -5.13 29.47 3.57
C SER A 42 -6.56 29.17 3.07
N LYS A 43 -7.51 30.07 3.34
CA LYS A 43 -8.90 29.92 2.91
C LYS A 43 -9.05 29.71 1.39
N LYS A 44 -8.12 30.21 0.58
CA LYS A 44 -8.16 30.10 -0.89
C LYS A 44 -6.86 29.51 -1.45
N ASP A 45 -6.28 28.56 -0.72
CA ASP A 45 -5.06 27.86 -1.13
C ASP A 45 -5.28 26.94 -2.36
N LEU A 46 -4.23 26.24 -2.75
CA LEU A 46 -4.30 25.31 -3.89
C LEU A 46 -5.35 24.21 -3.68
N SER A 47 -5.50 23.71 -2.44
CA SER A 47 -6.47 22.67 -2.14
C SER A 47 -7.91 23.14 -2.38
N TYR A 48 -8.22 24.38 -1.96
CA TYR A 48 -9.50 25.01 -2.21
C TYR A 48 -9.77 25.19 -3.71
N ARG A 49 -8.82 25.81 -4.43
CA ARG A 49 -9.00 26.10 -5.86
C ARG A 49 -9.21 24.82 -6.67
N THR A 50 -8.42 23.79 -6.38
CA THR A 50 -8.54 22.50 -7.07
C THR A 50 -9.85 21.80 -6.71
N PHE A 51 -10.25 21.84 -5.44
CA PHE A 51 -11.53 21.28 -4.98
C PHE A 51 -12.71 21.91 -5.71
N ARG A 52 -12.79 23.24 -5.76
CA ARG A 52 -13.85 23.97 -6.46
C ARG A 52 -13.87 23.70 -7.96
N LYS A 53 -12.68 23.59 -8.58
CA LYS A 53 -12.56 23.21 -9.99
C LYS A 53 -13.11 21.81 -10.25
N LYS A 54 -12.74 20.84 -9.42
CA LYS A 54 -13.27 19.46 -9.51
C LYS A 54 -14.77 19.42 -9.31
N GLN A 55 -15.30 20.13 -8.30
CA GLN A 55 -16.73 20.21 -8.04
C GLN A 55 -17.51 20.68 -9.27
N LYS A 56 -17.06 21.78 -9.91
CA LYS A 56 -17.66 22.28 -11.14
C LYS A 56 -17.57 21.28 -12.30
N LEU A 57 -16.43 20.59 -12.44
CA LEU A 57 -16.26 19.59 -13.50
C LEU A 57 -17.15 18.39 -13.28
N TYR A 58 -17.20 17.85 -12.07
CA TYR A 58 -17.96 16.64 -11.78
C TYR A 58 -19.46 16.86 -11.84
N SER A 59 -19.98 18.03 -11.43
CA SER A 59 -21.40 18.31 -11.53
C SER A 59 -21.92 18.32 -12.98
N ASN A 60 -21.07 18.68 -13.94
CA ASN A 60 -21.45 18.85 -15.34
C ASN A 60 -21.04 17.68 -16.27
N ALA A 61 -20.27 16.73 -15.74
CA ALA A 61 -19.74 15.65 -16.57
C ALA A 61 -20.40 14.28 -16.23
N PRO A 62 -20.69 13.45 -17.23
CA PRO A 62 -21.15 12.08 -17.02
C PRO A 62 -19.98 11.16 -16.63
N VAL A 63 -19.47 11.33 -15.40
CA VAL A 63 -18.37 10.54 -14.87
C VAL A 63 -18.91 9.50 -13.89
N HIS A 64 -18.54 8.25 -14.11
CA HIS A 64 -18.77 7.13 -13.21
C HIS A 64 -17.47 6.79 -12.50
N PHE A 65 -17.50 6.70 -11.17
CA PHE A 65 -16.30 6.42 -10.38
C PHE A 65 -16.26 4.98 -9.94
N VAL A 66 -15.11 4.35 -10.14
CA VAL A 66 -14.80 2.99 -9.69
C VAL A 66 -13.65 3.07 -8.69
N THR A 67 -13.73 2.33 -7.60
CA THR A 67 -12.66 2.24 -6.59
C THR A 67 -12.10 0.84 -6.53
N CYS A 68 -10.80 0.71 -6.33
CA CYS A 68 -10.11 -0.59 -6.23
C CYS A 68 -10.26 -1.27 -4.85
N SER A 69 -10.86 -0.58 -3.85
CA SER A 69 -11.09 -1.13 -2.51
C SER A 69 -12.38 -0.58 -1.88
N ARG A 70 -12.96 -1.33 -0.94
CA ARG A 70 -14.12 -0.89 -0.15
C ARG A 70 -13.81 0.36 0.66
N TRP A 71 -12.63 0.39 1.30
CA TRP A 71 -12.16 1.57 2.04
C TRP A 71 -12.17 2.83 1.17
N LEU A 72 -11.59 2.78 -0.03
CA LEU A 72 -11.56 3.94 -0.93
C LEU A 72 -12.96 4.35 -1.38
N LYS A 73 -13.89 3.39 -1.56
CA LYS A 73 -15.30 3.67 -1.83
C LYS A 73 -15.93 4.47 -0.67
N GLU A 74 -15.73 4.04 0.56
CA GLU A 74 -16.26 4.71 1.76
C GLU A 74 -15.70 6.13 1.87
N GLN A 75 -14.38 6.31 1.65
CA GLN A 75 -13.77 7.64 1.64
C GLN A 75 -14.31 8.54 0.51
N ALA A 76 -14.56 7.97 -0.66
CA ALA A 76 -15.14 8.70 -1.78
C ALA A 76 -16.60 9.11 -1.51
N GLN A 77 -17.40 8.21 -0.92
CA GLN A 77 -18.82 8.45 -0.65
C GLN A 77 -19.07 9.59 0.35
N VAL A 78 -18.16 9.80 1.32
CA VAL A 78 -18.27 10.92 2.27
C VAL A 78 -17.72 12.23 1.72
N SER A 79 -17.06 12.20 0.56
CA SER A 79 -16.55 13.43 -0.08
C SER A 79 -17.68 14.27 -0.70
N ARG A 80 -17.67 15.57 -0.40
CA ARG A 80 -18.59 16.54 -1.02
C ARG A 80 -18.46 16.60 -2.54
N LEU A 81 -17.31 16.25 -3.10
CA LEU A 81 -17.11 16.20 -4.55
C LEU A 81 -17.95 15.12 -5.23
N PHE A 82 -18.33 14.09 -4.47
CA PHE A 82 -19.04 12.91 -5.00
C PHE A 82 -20.50 12.86 -4.57
N GLU A 83 -20.99 13.95 -3.96
CA GLU A 83 -22.41 14.06 -3.63
C GLU A 83 -23.28 13.84 -4.87
N GLY A 84 -24.24 12.91 -4.79
CA GLY A 84 -25.11 12.52 -5.89
C GLY A 84 -24.42 11.74 -7.01
N LYS A 85 -23.16 11.33 -6.86
CA LYS A 85 -22.43 10.50 -7.83
C LYS A 85 -22.46 9.03 -7.46
N SER A 86 -22.57 8.18 -8.47
CA SER A 86 -22.41 6.73 -8.30
C SER A 86 -20.93 6.39 -8.14
N VAL A 87 -20.62 5.68 -7.04
CA VAL A 87 -19.29 5.12 -6.78
C VAL A 87 -19.45 3.63 -6.55
N ILE A 88 -18.83 2.83 -7.40
CA ILE A 88 -18.85 1.37 -7.28
C ILE A 88 -17.46 0.85 -6.91
N ASN A 89 -17.41 -0.26 -6.19
CA ASN A 89 -16.14 -0.93 -5.89
C ASN A 89 -15.96 -2.12 -6.83
N ILE A 90 -14.87 -2.10 -7.59
CA ILE A 90 -14.39 -3.22 -8.39
C ILE A 90 -12.92 -3.43 -8.00
N PRO A 91 -12.60 -4.50 -7.25
CA PRO A 91 -11.23 -4.80 -6.88
C PRO A 91 -10.30 -4.96 -8.09
N ASN A 92 -9.02 -4.67 -7.90
CA ASN A 92 -8.02 -4.93 -8.93
C ASN A 92 -8.02 -6.42 -9.28
N ALA A 93 -8.01 -6.72 -10.57
CA ALA A 93 -7.89 -8.08 -11.04
C ALA A 93 -6.48 -8.63 -10.79
N ILE A 94 -6.40 -9.91 -10.46
CA ILE A 94 -5.16 -10.67 -10.34
C ILE A 94 -5.25 -11.93 -11.22
N ASN A 95 -4.16 -12.28 -11.87
CA ASN A 95 -4.09 -13.50 -12.66
C ASN A 95 -3.95 -14.74 -11.75
N THR A 96 -5.08 -15.37 -11.40
CA THR A 96 -5.11 -16.54 -10.51
C THR A 96 -4.53 -17.81 -11.16
N ASN A 97 -4.31 -17.85 -12.47
CA ASN A 97 -3.58 -18.94 -13.11
C ASN A 97 -2.08 -18.86 -12.79
N LEU A 98 -1.56 -17.66 -12.56
CA LEU A 98 -0.18 -17.42 -12.20
C LEU A 98 0.01 -17.37 -10.66
N PHE A 99 -0.78 -16.53 -9.99
CA PHE A 99 -0.74 -16.36 -8.53
C PHE A 99 -1.58 -17.43 -7.84
N LYS A 100 -1.02 -18.60 -7.68
CA LYS A 100 -1.63 -19.76 -7.02
C LYS A 100 -0.62 -20.50 -6.16
N PRO A 101 -1.07 -21.29 -5.18
CA PRO A 101 -0.19 -22.15 -4.38
C PRO A 101 0.64 -23.09 -5.28
N GLN A 102 1.94 -23.19 -4.99
CA GLN A 102 2.91 -24.05 -5.65
C GLN A 102 3.71 -24.81 -4.59
N ASN A 103 4.58 -25.72 -5.03
CA ASN A 103 5.46 -26.46 -4.13
C ASN A 103 6.44 -25.49 -3.43
N LYS A 104 6.40 -25.46 -2.09
CA LYS A 104 7.21 -24.56 -1.26
C LYS A 104 8.70 -24.87 -1.35
N GLU A 105 9.07 -26.12 -1.37
CA GLU A 105 10.48 -26.57 -1.41
C GLU A 105 11.15 -26.15 -2.73
N GLU A 106 10.44 -26.35 -3.85
CA GLU A 106 10.90 -25.87 -5.16
C GLU A 106 10.99 -24.34 -5.23
N ALA A 107 10.00 -23.64 -4.67
CA ALA A 107 9.99 -22.18 -4.61
C ALA A 107 11.17 -21.64 -3.79
N ARG A 108 11.47 -22.26 -2.64
CA ARG A 108 12.64 -21.96 -1.82
C ARG A 108 13.95 -22.19 -2.56
N ALA A 109 14.08 -23.32 -3.25
CA ALA A 109 15.25 -23.61 -4.06
C ALA A 109 15.48 -22.55 -5.15
N LYS A 110 14.40 -22.15 -5.87
CA LYS A 110 14.47 -21.09 -6.90
C LYS A 110 14.86 -19.72 -6.33
N CYS A 111 14.43 -19.43 -5.11
CA CYS A 111 14.75 -18.17 -4.42
C CYS A 111 16.05 -18.24 -3.60
N MET A 112 16.77 -19.37 -3.59
CA MET A 112 17.95 -19.62 -2.76
C MET A 112 17.69 -19.39 -1.26
N LEU A 113 16.50 -19.77 -0.79
CA LEU A 113 16.07 -19.63 0.59
C LEU A 113 16.20 -20.96 1.36
N PRO A 114 16.43 -20.93 2.69
CA PRO A 114 16.62 -22.14 3.49
C PRO A 114 15.35 -22.98 3.57
N GLN A 115 15.52 -24.33 3.55
CA GLN A 115 14.41 -25.28 3.62
C GLN A 115 13.90 -25.48 5.07
N ASN A 116 14.77 -25.30 6.05
CA ASN A 116 14.55 -25.68 7.45
C ASN A 116 14.16 -24.52 8.38
N LYS A 117 13.88 -23.33 7.83
CA LYS A 117 13.47 -22.16 8.63
C LYS A 117 12.01 -21.79 8.39
N LYS A 118 11.37 -21.16 9.38
CA LYS A 118 10.15 -20.40 9.17
C LYS A 118 10.51 -19.03 8.59
N LEU A 119 9.82 -18.62 7.54
CA LEU A 119 10.16 -17.42 6.79
C LEU A 119 8.99 -16.43 6.79
N ILE A 120 9.25 -15.23 7.29
CA ILE A 120 8.34 -14.08 7.21
C ILE A 120 8.76 -13.23 6.02
N LEU A 121 7.81 -12.86 5.18
CA LEU A 121 8.04 -11.98 4.04
C LEU A 121 7.56 -10.55 4.34
N PHE A 122 8.38 -9.59 3.99
CA PHE A 122 8.02 -8.19 3.85
C PHE A 122 8.48 -7.66 2.49
N GLY A 123 7.64 -6.90 1.80
CA GLY A 123 7.98 -6.40 0.48
C GLY A 123 7.42 -5.00 0.22
N SER A 124 8.24 -4.19 -0.44
CA SER A 124 7.84 -2.85 -0.90
C SER A 124 8.75 -2.40 -2.04
N VAL A 125 8.21 -1.58 -2.95
CA VAL A 125 9.04 -0.98 -4.01
C VAL A 125 10.23 -0.21 -3.41
N LYS A 126 10.01 0.53 -2.31
CA LYS A 126 11.04 1.23 -1.56
C LYS A 126 10.84 0.93 -0.07
N ILE A 127 11.78 0.19 0.52
CA ILE A 127 11.70 -0.28 1.92
C ILE A 127 11.69 0.90 2.91
N THR A 128 12.37 1.99 2.57
CA THR A 128 12.44 3.20 3.40
C THR A 128 11.21 4.10 3.32
N ASP A 129 10.17 3.74 2.56
CA ASP A 129 8.89 4.47 2.57
C ASP A 129 8.17 4.19 3.89
N LYS A 130 8.10 5.20 4.76
CA LYS A 130 7.47 5.10 6.09
C LYS A 130 6.03 4.57 6.04
N ARG A 131 5.29 4.89 4.98
CA ARG A 131 3.91 4.40 4.80
C ARG A 131 3.81 2.89 4.66
N LYS A 132 4.91 2.21 4.35
CA LYS A 132 4.98 0.74 4.23
C LYS A 132 5.20 0.03 5.56
N GLY A 133 5.51 0.78 6.62
CA GLY A 133 5.51 0.29 7.99
C GLY A 133 6.68 -0.64 8.32
N ALA A 134 7.83 -0.52 7.65
CA ALA A 134 9.01 -1.32 7.99
C ALA A 134 9.40 -1.19 9.47
N GLU A 135 9.18 -0.02 10.06
CA GLU A 135 9.45 0.25 11.48
C GLU A 135 8.63 -0.68 12.39
N TYR A 136 7.36 -0.94 12.07
CA TYR A 136 6.52 -1.88 12.85
C TYR A 136 6.98 -3.32 12.72
N LEU A 137 7.46 -3.72 11.54
CA LEU A 137 8.06 -5.05 11.37
C LEU A 137 9.32 -5.20 12.24
N ILE A 138 10.20 -4.19 12.24
CA ILE A 138 11.43 -4.19 13.04
C ILE A 138 11.09 -4.34 14.53
N GLU A 139 10.17 -3.53 15.05
CA GLU A 139 9.75 -3.58 16.45
C GLU A 139 9.09 -4.92 16.80
N ALA A 140 8.24 -5.46 15.92
CA ALA A 140 7.65 -6.77 16.10
C ALA A 140 8.73 -7.87 16.16
N CYS A 141 9.74 -7.81 15.30
CA CYS A 141 10.85 -8.75 15.31
C CYS A 141 11.70 -8.66 16.60
N LYS A 142 11.93 -7.45 17.13
CA LYS A 142 12.64 -7.27 18.41
C LYS A 142 11.84 -7.89 19.56
N LEU A 143 10.53 -7.60 19.64
CA LEU A 143 9.65 -8.20 20.65
C LEU A 143 9.58 -9.73 20.56
N LEU A 144 9.57 -10.28 19.34
CA LEU A 144 9.63 -11.73 19.15
C LEU A 144 10.93 -12.33 19.63
N ALA A 145 12.07 -11.69 19.34
CA ALA A 145 13.38 -12.17 19.77
C ALA A 145 13.57 -12.12 21.29
N GLU A 146 12.97 -11.12 21.96
CA GLU A 146 12.95 -11.02 23.43
C GLU A 146 12.08 -12.12 24.06
N LYS A 147 10.89 -12.36 23.52
CA LYS A 147 9.94 -13.33 24.06
C LYS A 147 10.27 -14.78 23.71
N HIS A 148 10.92 -14.99 22.57
CA HIS A 148 11.22 -16.28 21.98
C HIS A 148 12.66 -16.34 21.48
N PRO A 149 13.66 -16.25 22.38
CA PRO A 149 15.07 -16.29 21.99
C PRO A 149 15.46 -17.60 21.29
N GLU A 150 14.74 -18.68 21.54
CA GLU A 150 14.90 -19.99 20.87
C GLU A 150 14.59 -19.95 19.37
N TRP A 151 13.85 -18.95 18.89
CA TRP A 151 13.52 -18.82 17.47
C TRP A 151 14.63 -18.20 16.63
N LYS A 152 15.69 -17.69 17.24
CA LYS A 152 16.76 -16.98 16.56
C LYS A 152 17.34 -17.75 15.37
N GLU A 153 17.49 -19.08 15.53
CA GLU A 153 18.05 -19.94 14.49
C GLU A 153 16.97 -20.55 13.56
N SER A 154 15.71 -20.61 13.99
CA SER A 154 14.63 -21.25 13.26
C SER A 154 13.75 -20.27 12.47
N LEU A 155 13.83 -18.96 12.74
CA LEU A 155 13.08 -17.90 12.05
C LEU A 155 14.00 -17.08 11.16
N GLY A 156 13.49 -16.66 10.00
CA GLY A 156 14.16 -15.73 9.10
C GLY A 156 13.18 -14.72 8.48
N VAL A 157 13.70 -13.59 8.06
CA VAL A 157 12.91 -12.54 7.43
C VAL A 157 13.39 -12.32 5.99
N VAL A 158 12.51 -12.58 5.03
CA VAL A 158 12.75 -12.29 3.62
C VAL A 158 12.26 -10.87 3.33
N VAL A 159 13.12 -10.05 2.79
CA VAL A 159 12.79 -8.66 2.46
C VAL A 159 13.06 -8.42 0.99
N PHE A 160 12.04 -8.08 0.19
CA PHE A 160 12.27 -7.74 -1.21
C PHE A 160 11.89 -6.30 -1.54
N GLY A 161 12.72 -5.66 -2.35
CA GLY A 161 12.55 -4.28 -2.79
C GLY A 161 13.86 -3.49 -2.82
N ASN A 162 13.77 -2.24 -3.29
CA ASN A 162 14.93 -1.36 -3.28
C ASN A 162 15.38 -1.08 -1.83
N GLN A 163 16.69 -1.17 -1.60
CA GLN A 163 17.33 -0.94 -0.30
C GLN A 163 16.98 -2.00 0.77
N SER A 164 16.60 -3.22 0.37
CA SER A 164 16.26 -4.33 1.29
C SER A 164 17.36 -4.66 2.29
N GLN A 165 18.64 -4.47 1.92
CA GLN A 165 19.80 -4.71 2.78
C GLN A 165 19.82 -3.85 4.05
N GLN A 166 19.18 -2.67 4.02
CA GLN A 166 19.18 -1.75 5.17
C GLN A 166 18.46 -2.31 6.41
N LEU A 167 17.64 -3.35 6.27
CA LEU A 167 16.98 -3.99 7.40
C LEU A 167 17.83 -5.06 8.09
N GLN A 168 18.95 -5.49 7.51
CA GLN A 168 19.78 -6.57 8.06
C GLN A 168 20.33 -6.26 9.44
N GLU A 169 20.73 -5.01 9.69
CA GLU A 169 21.29 -4.57 10.97
C GLU A 169 20.22 -4.22 12.02
N GLN A 170 18.96 -4.09 11.60
CA GLN A 170 17.87 -3.63 12.45
C GLN A 170 16.98 -4.77 12.97
N ILE A 171 16.97 -5.89 12.26
CA ILE A 171 16.16 -7.07 12.59
C ILE A 171 17.04 -8.12 13.29
N PRO A 172 16.64 -8.62 14.49
CA PRO A 172 17.45 -9.56 15.27
C PRO A 172 17.45 -11.01 14.74
N PHE A 173 16.72 -11.28 13.66
CA PHE A 173 16.69 -12.56 12.94
C PHE A 173 17.52 -12.48 11.66
N HIS A 174 17.88 -13.63 11.09
CA HIS A 174 18.57 -13.64 9.81
C HIS A 174 17.69 -13.05 8.70
N VAL A 175 18.18 -12.00 8.03
CA VAL A 175 17.49 -11.34 6.93
C VAL A 175 18.03 -11.84 5.60
N TYR A 176 17.12 -12.20 4.70
CA TYR A 176 17.37 -12.59 3.31
C TYR A 176 16.93 -11.43 2.40
N PRO A 177 17.83 -10.50 2.07
CA PRO A 177 17.49 -9.36 1.23
C PRO A 177 17.42 -9.78 -0.24
N LEU A 178 16.31 -9.50 -0.89
CA LEU A 178 16.11 -9.68 -2.32
C LEU A 178 15.98 -8.31 -3.00
N PRO A 179 16.45 -8.18 -4.25
CA PRO A 179 16.32 -6.92 -5.00
C PRO A 179 14.85 -6.64 -5.33
N TYR A 180 14.60 -5.47 -5.91
CA TYR A 180 13.29 -5.20 -6.51
C TYR A 180 13.07 -6.12 -7.72
N ILE A 181 11.98 -6.85 -7.71
CA ILE A 181 11.65 -7.87 -8.71
C ILE A 181 10.49 -7.38 -9.57
N LYS A 182 10.70 -7.35 -10.88
CA LYS A 182 9.69 -6.96 -11.87
C LYS A 182 8.94 -8.14 -12.49
N ASN A 183 9.59 -9.30 -12.50
CA ASN A 183 9.04 -10.51 -13.10
C ASN A 183 8.01 -11.14 -12.17
N GLU A 184 6.75 -11.21 -12.60
CA GLU A 184 5.66 -11.79 -11.81
C GLU A 184 5.90 -13.27 -11.44
N HIS A 185 6.53 -14.07 -12.29
CA HIS A 185 6.87 -15.46 -11.97
C HIS A 185 7.86 -15.58 -10.80
N GLU A 186 8.83 -14.67 -10.72
CA GLU A 186 9.75 -14.61 -9.60
C GLU A 186 9.04 -14.17 -8.32
N VAL A 187 8.15 -13.17 -8.42
CA VAL A 187 7.32 -12.74 -7.29
C VAL A 187 6.45 -13.88 -6.77
N VAL A 188 5.83 -14.67 -7.66
CA VAL A 188 5.06 -15.87 -7.30
C VAL A 188 5.92 -16.89 -6.55
N ASN A 189 7.16 -17.13 -6.99
CA ASN A 189 8.07 -18.02 -6.26
C ASN A 189 8.34 -17.53 -4.85
N ILE A 190 8.56 -16.22 -4.66
CA ILE A 190 8.78 -15.63 -3.31
C ILE A 190 7.57 -15.83 -2.40
N TYR A 191 6.35 -15.55 -2.89
CA TYR A 191 5.13 -15.78 -2.09
C TYR A 191 4.95 -17.25 -1.71
N ASN A 192 5.31 -18.19 -2.59
CA ASN A 192 5.22 -19.61 -2.31
C ASN A 192 6.36 -20.13 -1.42
N ALA A 193 7.50 -19.44 -1.36
CA ALA A 193 8.66 -19.83 -0.57
C ALA A 193 8.53 -19.55 0.93
N VAL A 194 7.62 -18.64 1.33
CA VAL A 194 7.51 -18.16 2.71
C VAL A 194 6.34 -18.79 3.45
N ASP A 195 6.33 -18.63 4.78
CA ASP A 195 5.27 -19.14 5.64
C ASP A 195 4.25 -18.05 5.99
N LEU A 196 4.68 -16.78 6.03
CA LEU A 196 3.85 -15.65 6.39
C LEU A 196 4.25 -14.41 5.56
N PHE A 197 3.27 -13.68 5.05
CA PHE A 197 3.46 -12.36 4.45
C PHE A 197 2.89 -11.28 5.36
N VAL A 198 3.70 -10.28 5.68
CA VAL A 198 3.35 -9.17 6.58
C VAL A 198 3.27 -7.86 5.80
N ILE A 199 2.15 -7.17 5.91
CA ILE A 199 1.89 -5.86 5.29
C ILE A 199 1.51 -4.87 6.38
N PRO A 200 2.47 -4.24 7.07
CA PRO A 200 2.19 -3.31 8.18
C PRO A 200 2.00 -1.87 7.67
N SER A 201 1.46 -1.70 6.46
CA SER A 201 1.22 -0.37 5.87
C SER A 201 0.25 0.47 6.70
N LEU A 202 0.54 1.78 6.77
CA LEU A 202 -0.28 2.80 7.43
C LEU A 202 -1.42 3.27 6.54
#